data_3247227d61041efddffc0c6ad6234852
#
_entry.id   3247227d61041efddffc0c6ad6234852
#
_cell.length_a   1.000
_cell.length_b   1.000
_cell.length_c   1.000
_cell.angle_alpha   90.00
_cell.angle_beta   90.00
_cell.angle_gamma   90.00
#
_symmetry.space_group_name_H-M   'P 1'
#
loop_
_entity.id
_entity.type
_entity.pdbx_description
1 polymer ?
#
loop_
_entity_poly.entity_id
_entity_poly.type
_entity_poly.pdbx_seq_one_letter_code
_entity_poly.pdbx_strand_id
1 'polypeptide(L)'
;MYGALVGIGAICGLLIVSAFVLTEPTIERKKAEALERAIFEVLPGTASSAHFRLRTDGRFERTDLSQPGEPLVHPAYDVSGELIGLALEAQAMGYADTIRILYGYSIESEAIVGVKVLESKETPGLGDRIETDAAFRENFHALDARLAEGGKALAHPIRTVKHGEKANSWEIDGITGATISSQAVGRALDASAASWLPDVRRRLADFRRME
;
A
#
# COMPACT_ATOMS: atom_id res chain seq x y z
N MET A 1 -45.04 25.94 2.48
CA MET A 1 -43.63 25.99 2.07
C MET A 1 -42.71 25.06 2.88
N TYR A 2 -42.72 25.12 4.22
CA TYR A 2 -41.82 24.27 5.05
C TYR A 2 -42.05 22.76 4.85
N GLY A 3 -43.30 22.29 4.72
CA GLY A 3 -43.58 20.87 4.49
C GLY A 3 -43.02 20.30 3.19
N ALA A 4 -43.01 21.11 2.12
CA ALA A 4 -42.44 20.71 0.83
C ALA A 4 -40.89 20.59 0.90
N LEU A 5 -40.23 21.54 1.60
CA LEU A 5 -38.77 21.52 1.79
C LEU A 5 -38.35 20.30 2.63
N VAL A 6 -39.05 20.03 3.72
CA VAL A 6 -38.77 18.86 4.57
C VAL A 6 -39.05 17.57 3.81
N GLY A 7 -40.13 17.48 3.05
CA GLY A 7 -40.45 16.29 2.25
C GLY A 7 -39.40 16.00 1.18
N ILE A 8 -38.96 17.01 0.43
CA ILE A 8 -37.90 16.86 -0.61
C ILE A 8 -36.61 16.46 0.07
N GLY A 9 -36.21 17.13 1.16
CA GLY A 9 -34.97 16.79 1.90
C GLY A 9 -34.98 15.35 2.42
N ALA A 10 -36.11 14.89 2.95
CA ALA A 10 -36.24 13.53 3.44
C ALA A 10 -36.14 12.49 2.32
N ILE A 11 -36.77 12.75 1.17
CA ILE A 11 -36.69 11.88 -0.02
C ILE A 11 -35.25 11.82 -0.55
N CYS A 12 -34.60 12.98 -0.71
CA CYS A 12 -33.20 13.03 -1.16
C CYS A 12 -32.27 12.29 -0.19
N GLY A 13 -32.41 12.50 1.11
CA GLY A 13 -31.65 11.79 2.14
C GLY A 13 -31.86 10.27 2.08
N LEU A 14 -33.12 9.83 1.94
CA LEU A 14 -33.45 8.42 1.80
C LEU A 14 -32.81 7.81 0.54
N LEU A 15 -32.88 8.50 -0.59
CA LEU A 15 -32.28 8.02 -1.84
C LEU A 15 -30.74 7.90 -1.74
N ILE A 16 -30.07 8.89 -1.13
CA ILE A 16 -28.61 8.87 -0.95
C ILE A 16 -28.21 7.69 -0.04
N VAL A 17 -28.87 7.54 1.11
CA VAL A 17 -28.58 6.45 2.05
C VAL A 17 -28.88 5.09 1.41
N SER A 18 -30.01 4.96 0.71
CA SER A 18 -30.35 3.71 0.02
C SER A 18 -29.33 3.35 -1.06
N ALA A 19 -28.89 4.32 -1.87
CA ALA A 19 -27.87 4.09 -2.88
C ALA A 19 -26.54 3.65 -2.23
N PHE A 20 -26.13 4.32 -1.15
CA PHE A 20 -24.92 3.97 -0.41
C PHE A 20 -24.97 2.53 0.12
N VAL A 21 -26.01 2.18 0.87
CA VAL A 21 -26.16 0.84 1.48
C VAL A 21 -26.24 -0.27 0.42
N LEU A 22 -26.89 -0.02 -0.71
CA LEU A 22 -26.99 -0.99 -1.80
C LEU A 22 -25.69 -1.17 -2.58
N THR A 23 -24.85 -0.13 -2.65
CA THR A 23 -23.59 -0.18 -3.40
C THR A 23 -22.40 -0.61 -2.56
N GLU A 24 -22.44 -0.39 -1.23
CA GLU A 24 -21.34 -0.69 -0.30
C GLU A 24 -20.80 -2.13 -0.44
N PRO A 25 -21.60 -3.21 -0.42
CA PRO A 25 -21.09 -4.57 -0.53
C PRO A 25 -20.39 -4.85 -1.87
N THR A 26 -20.86 -4.20 -2.94
CA THR A 26 -20.22 -4.32 -4.26
C THR A 26 -18.88 -3.58 -4.31
N ILE A 27 -18.80 -2.42 -3.66
CA ILE A 27 -17.57 -1.62 -3.57
C ILE A 27 -16.52 -2.39 -2.77
N GLU A 28 -16.89 -2.93 -1.61
CA GLU A 28 -15.96 -3.69 -0.75
C GLU A 28 -15.45 -4.96 -1.46
N ARG A 29 -16.30 -5.69 -2.16
CA ARG A 29 -15.85 -6.84 -2.97
C ARG A 29 -14.86 -6.43 -4.05
N LYS A 30 -15.13 -5.36 -4.79
CA LYS A 30 -14.22 -4.85 -5.81
C LYS A 30 -12.89 -4.37 -5.24
N LYS A 31 -12.89 -3.76 -4.06
CA LYS A 31 -11.66 -3.38 -3.35
C LYS A 31 -10.83 -4.60 -2.97
N ALA A 32 -11.45 -5.64 -2.43
CA ALA A 32 -10.77 -6.89 -2.09
C ALA A 32 -10.16 -7.56 -3.33
N GLU A 33 -10.92 -7.67 -4.43
CA GLU A 33 -10.42 -8.21 -5.70
C GLU A 33 -9.28 -7.36 -6.30
N ALA A 34 -9.33 -6.04 -6.11
CA ALA A 34 -8.28 -5.14 -6.57
C ALA A 34 -7.01 -5.28 -5.71
N LEU A 35 -7.15 -5.44 -4.40
CA LEU A 35 -6.04 -5.68 -3.48
C LEU A 35 -5.34 -7.01 -3.79
N GLU A 36 -6.10 -8.10 -3.97
CA GLU A 36 -5.51 -9.39 -4.37
C GLU A 36 -4.69 -9.27 -5.65
N ARG A 37 -5.25 -8.66 -6.70
CA ARG A 37 -4.51 -8.43 -7.96
C ARG A 37 -3.26 -7.58 -7.76
N ALA A 38 -3.36 -6.54 -6.91
CA ALA A 38 -2.24 -5.68 -6.61
C ALA A 38 -1.10 -6.43 -5.90
N ILE A 39 -1.40 -7.40 -5.03
CA ILE A 39 -0.38 -8.24 -4.36
C ILE A 39 0.46 -8.99 -5.41
N PHE A 40 -0.20 -9.62 -6.39
CA PHE A 40 0.50 -10.32 -7.48
C PHE A 40 1.29 -9.37 -8.39
N GLU A 41 0.84 -8.12 -8.54
CA GLU A 41 1.52 -7.12 -9.37
C GLU A 41 2.79 -6.57 -8.68
N VAL A 42 2.75 -6.34 -7.35
CA VAL A 42 3.88 -5.76 -6.61
C VAL A 42 4.94 -6.77 -6.19
N LEU A 43 4.62 -8.08 -6.25
CA LEU A 43 5.55 -9.18 -5.93
C LEU A 43 5.54 -10.21 -7.08
N PRO A 44 6.33 -10.00 -8.13
CA PRO A 44 6.45 -10.96 -9.23
C PRO A 44 6.89 -12.34 -8.73
N GLY A 45 6.26 -13.40 -9.26
CA GLY A 45 6.52 -14.79 -8.83
C GLY A 45 5.58 -15.29 -7.74
N THR A 46 4.66 -14.46 -7.24
CA THR A 46 3.63 -14.88 -6.30
C THR A 46 2.68 -15.89 -6.95
N ALA A 47 2.49 -17.04 -6.31
CA ALA A 47 1.50 -18.05 -6.68
C ALA A 47 0.29 -18.03 -5.73
N SER A 48 0.50 -17.68 -4.46
CA SER A 48 -0.54 -17.55 -3.45
C SER A 48 -0.20 -16.47 -2.43
N SER A 49 -1.21 -15.91 -1.78
CA SER A 49 -1.05 -14.94 -0.70
C SER A 49 -1.96 -15.28 0.48
N ALA A 50 -1.63 -14.74 1.64
CA ALA A 50 -2.44 -14.81 2.84
C ALA A 50 -2.51 -13.44 3.49
N HIS A 51 -3.38 -13.29 4.49
CA HIS A 51 -3.56 -12.02 5.20
C HIS A 51 -3.27 -12.23 6.67
N PHE A 52 -2.44 -11.37 7.23
CA PHE A 52 -2.04 -11.42 8.63
C PHE A 52 -2.23 -10.05 9.27
N ARG A 53 -2.66 -10.06 10.52
CA ARG A 53 -2.69 -8.87 11.38
C ARG A 53 -1.64 -8.97 12.48
N LEU A 54 -1.11 -7.84 12.88
CA LEU A 54 -0.24 -7.75 14.04
C LEU A 54 -1.10 -7.67 15.32
N ARG A 55 -0.97 -8.64 16.19
CA ARG A 55 -1.64 -8.64 17.51
C ARG A 55 -0.92 -7.73 18.50
N THR A 56 -1.62 -7.38 19.58
CA THR A 56 -1.07 -6.59 20.68
C THR A 56 0.09 -7.26 21.42
N ASP A 57 0.22 -8.60 21.32
CA ASP A 57 1.35 -9.37 21.83
C ASP A 57 2.56 -9.39 20.88
N GLY A 58 2.47 -8.69 19.75
CA GLY A 58 3.52 -8.59 18.73
C GLY A 58 3.66 -9.82 17.84
N ARG A 59 2.70 -10.74 17.82
CA ARG A 59 2.64 -11.88 16.89
C ARG A 59 1.78 -11.57 15.68
N PHE A 60 2.12 -12.18 14.55
CA PHE A 60 1.28 -12.14 13.37
C PHE A 60 0.30 -13.32 13.40
N GLU A 61 -0.98 -13.02 13.21
CA GLU A 61 -2.06 -14.01 13.17
C GLU A 61 -2.77 -13.93 11.82
N ARG A 62 -3.02 -15.09 11.23
CA ARG A 62 -3.79 -15.16 9.96
C ARG A 62 -5.21 -14.68 10.19
N THR A 63 -5.72 -13.90 9.27
CA THR A 63 -7.06 -13.32 9.31
C THR A 63 -7.69 -13.31 7.92
N ASP A 64 -9.01 -13.14 7.88
CA ASP A 64 -9.72 -12.90 6.63
C ASP A 64 -9.83 -11.39 6.36
N LEU A 65 -9.88 -10.98 5.09
CA LEU A 65 -10.05 -9.58 4.66
C LEU A 65 -11.35 -8.93 5.14
N SER A 66 -12.22 -9.68 5.79
CA SER A 66 -13.57 -9.25 6.18
C SER A 66 -13.63 -8.30 7.38
N GLN A 67 -12.51 -7.94 8.02
CA GLN A 67 -12.49 -7.00 9.13
C GLN A 67 -11.89 -5.65 8.66
N PRO A 68 -12.73 -4.66 8.37
CA PRO A 68 -12.24 -3.35 7.93
C PRO A 68 -11.50 -2.61 9.05
N GLY A 69 -10.36 -1.99 8.72
CA GLY A 69 -9.71 -0.96 9.55
C GLY A 69 -8.46 -1.40 10.31
N GLU A 70 -8.08 -2.67 10.30
CA GLU A 70 -6.81 -3.10 10.87
C GLU A 70 -5.71 -3.11 9.79
N PRO A 71 -4.50 -2.63 10.09
CA PRO A 71 -3.40 -2.70 9.16
C PRO A 71 -2.96 -4.16 8.98
N LEU A 72 -2.97 -4.62 7.73
CA LEU A 72 -2.67 -5.99 7.35
C LEU A 72 -1.31 -6.10 6.67
N VAL A 73 -0.70 -7.27 6.83
CA VAL A 73 0.48 -7.73 6.09
C VAL A 73 0.05 -8.89 5.21
N HIS A 74 0.47 -8.89 3.96
CA HIS A 74 0.11 -9.92 2.98
C HIS A 74 1.35 -10.70 2.55
N PRO A 75 1.70 -11.80 3.25
CA PRO A 75 2.77 -12.70 2.81
C PRO A 75 2.41 -13.29 1.44
N ALA A 76 3.42 -13.33 0.57
CA ALA A 76 3.32 -13.91 -0.76
C ALA A 76 4.25 -15.12 -0.88
N TYR A 77 3.73 -16.18 -1.47
CA TYR A 77 4.41 -17.46 -1.60
C TYR A 77 4.51 -17.84 -3.07
N ASP A 78 5.60 -18.51 -3.41
CA ASP A 78 5.81 -19.08 -4.73
C ASP A 78 5.02 -20.38 -4.95
N VAL A 79 5.25 -21.02 -6.10
CA VAL A 79 4.60 -22.30 -6.46
C VAL A 79 5.03 -23.47 -5.57
N SER A 80 6.15 -23.37 -4.86
CA SER A 80 6.64 -24.36 -3.89
C SER A 80 6.12 -24.13 -2.47
N GLY A 81 5.40 -23.02 -2.25
CA GLY A 81 4.92 -22.60 -0.94
C GLY A 81 5.98 -21.89 -0.11
N GLU A 82 7.11 -21.48 -0.71
CA GLU A 82 8.13 -20.69 -0.03
C GLU A 82 7.75 -19.21 0.00
N LEU A 83 8.03 -18.56 1.14
CA LEU A 83 7.78 -17.14 1.34
C LEU A 83 8.79 -16.31 0.55
N ILE A 84 8.34 -15.60 -0.48
CA ILE A 84 9.17 -14.75 -1.33
C ILE A 84 9.20 -13.29 -0.90
N GLY A 85 8.16 -12.83 -0.24
CA GLY A 85 8.05 -11.44 0.18
C GLY A 85 6.75 -11.13 0.90
N LEU A 86 6.56 -9.85 1.19
CA LEU A 86 5.37 -9.33 1.84
C LEU A 86 4.84 -8.12 1.08
N ALA A 87 3.55 -8.10 0.82
CA ALA A 87 2.88 -6.89 0.36
C ALA A 87 2.30 -6.14 1.56
N LEU A 88 2.55 -4.83 1.61
CA LEU A 88 2.23 -3.95 2.73
C LEU A 88 1.53 -2.70 2.22
N GLU A 89 0.51 -2.26 2.94
CA GLU A 89 -0.14 -0.98 2.64
C GLU A 89 0.61 0.18 3.27
N ALA A 90 0.62 1.30 2.56
CA ALA A 90 1.14 2.57 3.04
C ALA A 90 0.28 3.72 2.56
N GLN A 91 0.28 4.82 3.32
CA GLN A 91 -0.47 6.01 2.94
C GLN A 91 0.22 7.28 3.40
N ALA A 92 0.06 8.34 2.63
CA ALA A 92 0.46 9.68 3.02
C ALA A 92 -0.41 10.72 2.33
N MET A 93 -0.46 11.92 2.90
CA MET A 93 -1.14 13.05 2.29
C MET A 93 -0.41 13.49 1.02
N GLY A 94 -1.12 13.42 -0.11
CA GLY A 94 -0.69 13.92 -1.41
C GLY A 94 -0.91 15.44 -1.55
N TYR A 95 -1.17 15.88 -2.78
CA TYR A 95 -1.55 17.28 -3.06
C TYR A 95 -3.05 17.51 -2.84
N ALA A 96 -3.91 16.65 -3.39
CA ALA A 96 -5.36 16.81 -3.32
C ALA A 96 -5.98 16.04 -2.15
N ASP A 97 -5.51 14.81 -1.90
CA ASP A 97 -6.06 13.93 -0.85
C ASP A 97 -4.99 12.89 -0.44
N THR A 98 -5.36 11.99 0.47
CA THR A 98 -4.52 10.85 0.86
C THR A 98 -4.31 9.90 -0.31
N ILE A 99 -3.04 9.57 -0.57
CA ILE A 99 -2.64 8.54 -1.52
C ILE A 99 -2.42 7.26 -0.74
N ARG A 100 -3.11 6.18 -1.13
CA ARG A 100 -2.91 4.83 -0.58
C ARG A 100 -2.21 3.97 -1.61
N ILE A 101 -1.16 3.29 -1.19
CA ILE A 101 -0.35 2.43 -2.03
C ILE A 101 -0.19 1.05 -1.40
N LEU A 102 0.02 0.05 -2.22
CA LEU A 102 0.54 -1.25 -1.83
C LEU A 102 1.96 -1.36 -2.36
N TYR A 103 2.88 -1.87 -1.54
CA TYR A 103 4.24 -2.15 -1.99
C TYR A 103 4.65 -3.57 -1.66
N GLY A 104 5.43 -4.16 -2.53
CA GLY A 104 6.01 -5.49 -2.35
C GLY A 104 7.43 -5.37 -1.81
N TYR A 105 7.70 -5.98 -0.66
CA TYR A 105 9.03 -6.12 -0.07
C TYR A 105 9.55 -7.52 -0.26
N SER A 106 10.66 -7.66 -0.97
CA SER A 106 11.36 -8.94 -1.15
C SER A 106 12.27 -9.21 0.03
N ILE A 107 12.12 -10.39 0.65
CA ILE A 107 12.93 -10.81 1.79
C ILE A 107 14.36 -11.12 1.34
N GLU A 108 14.53 -11.68 0.16
CA GLU A 108 15.84 -12.07 -0.39
C GLU A 108 16.72 -10.85 -0.70
N SER A 109 16.18 -9.86 -1.39
CA SER A 109 16.92 -8.65 -1.77
C SER A 109 16.90 -7.55 -0.72
N GLU A 110 16.09 -7.68 0.33
CA GLU A 110 15.81 -6.65 1.34
C GLU A 110 15.45 -5.29 0.69
N ALA A 111 14.63 -5.34 -0.37
CA ALA A 111 14.26 -4.20 -1.18
C ALA A 111 12.77 -4.17 -1.48
N ILE A 112 12.24 -2.99 -1.74
CA ILE A 112 10.92 -2.82 -2.34
C ILE A 112 11.06 -3.11 -3.83
N VAL A 113 10.26 -4.05 -4.35
CA VAL A 113 10.36 -4.57 -5.72
C VAL A 113 9.16 -4.20 -6.60
N GLY A 114 8.16 -3.56 -6.02
CA GLY A 114 7.00 -3.07 -6.75
C GLY A 114 6.14 -2.15 -5.89
N VAL A 115 5.47 -1.21 -6.53
CA VAL A 115 4.49 -0.30 -5.89
C VAL A 115 3.27 -0.17 -6.79
N LYS A 116 2.09 -0.24 -6.18
CA LYS A 116 0.79 -0.03 -6.83
C LYS A 116 -0.02 0.99 -6.06
N VAL A 117 -0.56 1.98 -6.74
CA VAL A 117 -1.52 2.91 -6.15
C VAL A 117 -2.87 2.19 -6.05
N LEU A 118 -3.41 2.10 -4.82
CA LEU A 118 -4.72 1.53 -4.52
C LEU A 118 -5.82 2.58 -4.59
N GLU A 119 -5.52 3.79 -4.10
CA GLU A 119 -6.46 4.90 -4.07
C GLU A 119 -5.72 6.23 -4.18
N SER A 120 -6.18 7.08 -5.08
CA SER A 120 -5.67 8.42 -5.29
C SER A 120 -6.79 9.33 -5.81
N LYS A 121 -6.80 10.58 -5.37
CA LYS A 121 -7.66 11.64 -5.91
C LYS A 121 -6.83 12.80 -6.44
N GLU A 122 -5.62 12.50 -6.85
CA GLU A 122 -4.71 13.50 -7.42
C GLU A 122 -5.24 14.03 -8.76
N THR A 123 -4.82 15.22 -9.11
CA THR A 123 -5.27 15.90 -10.34
C THR A 123 -4.82 15.14 -11.59
N PRO A 124 -5.75 14.77 -12.50
CA PRO A 124 -5.43 14.11 -13.76
C PRO A 124 -4.38 14.88 -14.60
N GLY A 125 -3.40 14.18 -15.14
CA GLY A 125 -2.29 14.74 -15.93
C GLY A 125 -1.19 15.42 -15.12
N LEU A 126 -1.35 15.50 -13.78
CA LEU A 126 -0.37 16.07 -12.85
C LEU A 126 0.01 15.04 -11.78
N GLY A 127 -0.66 15.04 -10.64
CA GLY A 127 -0.35 14.18 -9.50
C GLY A 127 -0.62 12.69 -9.76
N ASP A 128 -1.59 12.34 -10.59
CA ASP A 128 -1.90 10.98 -11.02
C ASP A 128 -0.79 10.31 -11.84
N ARG A 129 0.22 11.07 -12.30
CA ARG A 129 1.41 10.53 -12.98
C ARG A 129 2.21 9.57 -12.10
N ILE A 130 2.05 9.59 -10.78
CA ILE A 130 2.62 8.58 -9.88
C ILE A 130 2.16 7.15 -10.23
N GLU A 131 1.02 6.99 -10.91
CA GLU A 131 0.47 5.71 -11.34
C GLU A 131 0.94 5.30 -12.76
N THR A 132 1.15 6.28 -13.64
CA THR A 132 1.30 6.05 -15.08
C THR A 132 2.70 6.33 -15.62
N ASP A 133 3.51 7.13 -14.93
CA ASP A 133 4.86 7.48 -15.39
C ASP A 133 5.80 6.28 -15.25
N ALA A 134 6.28 5.76 -16.37
CA ALA A 134 7.14 4.59 -16.42
C ALA A 134 8.48 4.81 -15.69
N ALA A 135 9.10 5.99 -15.87
CA ALA A 135 10.37 6.30 -15.23
C ALA A 135 10.21 6.38 -13.69
N PHE A 136 9.08 6.86 -13.20
CA PHE A 136 8.80 6.86 -11.77
C PHE A 136 8.62 5.44 -11.23
N ARG A 137 7.95 4.57 -11.98
CA ARG A 137 7.75 3.15 -11.60
C ARG A 137 9.05 2.37 -11.54
N GLU A 138 10.03 2.68 -12.41
CA GLU A 138 11.36 2.06 -12.42
C GLU A 138 12.09 2.23 -11.07
N ASN A 139 11.80 3.28 -10.29
CA ASN A 139 12.40 3.45 -8.96
C ASN A 139 12.13 2.27 -8.01
N PHE A 140 11.03 1.56 -8.23
CA PHE A 140 10.54 0.54 -7.29
C PHE A 140 10.93 -0.89 -7.68
N HIS A 141 11.74 -1.12 -8.72
CA HIS A 141 12.20 -2.46 -9.06
C HIS A 141 13.27 -3.00 -8.10
N ALA A 142 14.01 -2.12 -7.42
CA ALA A 142 15.02 -2.49 -6.43
C ALA A 142 15.31 -1.30 -5.49
N LEU A 143 14.27 -0.75 -4.86
CA LEU A 143 14.43 0.34 -3.90
C LEU A 143 14.92 -0.23 -2.57
N ASP A 144 16.12 0.12 -2.17
CA ASP A 144 16.78 -0.38 -0.96
C ASP A 144 15.98 -0.04 0.30
N ALA A 145 15.58 -1.07 1.04
CA ALA A 145 14.84 -0.98 2.29
C ALA A 145 15.46 -1.89 3.37
N ARG A 146 16.77 -2.11 3.28
CA ARG A 146 17.52 -2.90 4.25
C ARG A 146 17.44 -2.30 5.64
N LEU A 147 17.40 -3.19 6.63
CA LEU A 147 17.51 -2.77 8.02
C LEU A 147 18.98 -2.59 8.43
N ALA A 148 19.22 -1.57 9.25
CA ALA A 148 20.52 -1.33 9.89
C ALA A 148 20.95 -2.50 10.76
N GLU A 149 22.21 -2.52 11.16
CA GLU A 149 22.73 -3.47 12.14
C GLU A 149 21.87 -3.45 13.42
N GLY A 150 21.41 -4.66 13.83
CA GLY A 150 20.46 -4.82 14.93
C GLY A 150 18.97 -4.84 14.51
N GLY A 151 18.62 -4.57 13.26
CA GLY A 151 17.29 -4.81 12.67
C GLY A 151 16.15 -3.97 13.25
N LYS A 152 16.45 -2.83 13.87
CA LYS A 152 15.44 -1.98 14.55
C LYS A 152 14.97 -0.78 13.72
N ALA A 153 15.70 -0.43 12.68
CA ALA A 153 15.42 0.71 11.82
C ALA A 153 15.94 0.44 10.40
N LEU A 154 15.48 1.20 9.43
CA LEU A 154 16.06 1.20 8.08
C LEU A 154 17.53 1.66 8.15
N ALA A 155 18.37 1.08 7.31
CA ALA A 155 19.77 1.50 7.16
C ALA A 155 19.87 2.92 6.60
N HIS A 156 18.96 3.26 5.70
CA HIS A 156 18.81 4.58 5.11
C HIS A 156 17.32 4.94 5.01
N PRO A 157 16.93 6.19 5.28
CA PRO A 157 15.55 6.61 5.09
C PRO A 157 15.22 6.65 3.60
N ILE A 158 14.05 6.12 3.23
CA ILE A 158 13.53 6.23 1.87
C ILE A 158 13.08 7.67 1.65
N ARG A 159 13.60 8.32 0.62
CA ARG A 159 13.26 9.70 0.33
C ARG A 159 13.11 9.96 -1.17
N THR A 160 12.21 10.86 -1.52
CA THR A 160 12.08 11.36 -2.89
C THR A 160 12.99 12.58 -3.08
N VAL A 161 13.82 12.52 -4.11
CA VAL A 161 14.67 13.62 -4.58
C VAL A 161 14.04 14.30 -5.80
N LYS A 162 14.58 15.42 -6.23
CA LYS A 162 14.11 16.08 -7.46
C LYS A 162 14.46 15.22 -8.68
N HIS A 163 13.66 15.39 -9.73
CA HIS A 163 13.88 14.65 -10.98
C HIS A 163 15.31 14.84 -11.50
N GLY A 164 15.99 13.71 -11.76
CA GLY A 164 17.37 13.65 -12.22
C GLY A 164 18.42 13.78 -11.10
N GLU A 165 18.04 13.91 -9.85
CA GLU A 165 18.97 14.03 -8.71
C GLU A 165 19.16 12.70 -7.94
N LYS A 166 18.54 11.60 -8.36
CA LYS A 166 18.71 10.30 -7.72
C LYS A 166 20.16 9.82 -7.82
N ALA A 167 20.79 9.60 -6.66
CA ALA A 167 22.18 9.15 -6.56
C ALA A 167 22.31 7.79 -5.84
N ASN A 168 21.32 7.41 -5.02
CA ASN A 168 21.39 6.25 -4.16
C ASN A 168 20.21 5.29 -4.39
N SER A 169 20.40 4.02 -4.02
CA SER A 169 19.39 2.97 -4.18
C SER A 169 18.15 3.14 -3.28
N TRP A 170 18.25 3.89 -2.19
CA TRP A 170 17.15 4.22 -1.28
C TRP A 170 16.41 5.51 -1.66
N GLU A 171 16.80 6.16 -2.75
CA GLU A 171 16.18 7.38 -3.25
C GLU A 171 15.18 7.09 -4.37
N ILE A 172 14.14 7.89 -4.43
CA ILE A 172 13.11 7.87 -5.47
C ILE A 172 13.29 9.13 -6.32
N ASP A 173 13.50 8.95 -7.62
CA ASP A 173 13.52 10.06 -8.57
C ASP A 173 12.10 10.60 -8.76
N GLY A 174 11.87 11.85 -8.37
CA GLY A 174 10.54 12.47 -8.39
C GLY A 174 10.10 12.87 -9.80
N ILE A 175 8.82 13.18 -9.95
CA ILE A 175 8.22 13.60 -11.22
C ILE A 175 8.17 15.12 -11.27
N THR A 176 8.76 15.74 -12.30
CA THR A 176 8.58 17.17 -12.55
C THR A 176 7.11 17.50 -12.79
N GLY A 177 6.57 18.44 -12.01
CA GLY A 177 5.15 18.83 -12.05
C GLY A 177 4.23 17.98 -11.16
N ALA A 178 4.73 16.89 -10.55
CA ALA A 178 4.02 16.07 -9.56
C ALA A 178 4.86 15.89 -8.28
N THR A 179 5.61 16.90 -7.89
CA THR A 179 6.58 16.83 -6.79
C THR A 179 5.95 16.43 -5.46
N ILE A 180 4.81 17.03 -5.10
CA ILE A 180 4.12 16.76 -3.83
C ILE A 180 3.62 15.33 -3.78
N SER A 181 2.99 14.85 -4.87
CA SER A 181 2.48 13.48 -4.97
C SER A 181 3.63 12.46 -4.97
N SER A 182 4.74 12.73 -5.67
CA SER A 182 5.94 11.89 -5.63
C SER A 182 6.55 11.81 -4.22
N GLN A 183 6.66 12.96 -3.53
CA GLN A 183 7.13 13.01 -2.15
C GLN A 183 6.18 12.30 -1.18
N ALA A 184 4.86 12.33 -1.44
CA ALA A 184 3.90 11.60 -0.63
C ALA A 184 4.13 10.09 -0.71
N VAL A 185 4.38 9.56 -1.92
CA VAL A 185 4.75 8.14 -2.09
C VAL A 185 6.01 7.80 -1.30
N GLY A 186 7.07 8.61 -1.40
CA GLY A 186 8.30 8.37 -0.64
C GLY A 186 8.09 8.39 0.88
N ARG A 187 7.32 9.38 1.39
CA ARG A 187 6.97 9.44 2.83
C ARG A 187 6.13 8.24 3.27
N ALA A 188 5.19 7.80 2.45
CA ALA A 188 4.37 6.63 2.75
C ALA A 188 5.22 5.36 2.88
N LEU A 189 6.13 5.14 1.93
CA LEU A 189 7.06 4.01 1.93
C LEU A 189 8.00 4.05 3.13
N ASP A 190 8.63 5.19 3.40
CA ASP A 190 9.56 5.35 4.53
C ASP A 190 8.87 5.05 5.87
N ALA A 191 7.73 5.69 6.12
CA ALA A 191 6.99 5.52 7.36
C ALA A 191 6.50 4.08 7.57
N SER A 192 5.96 3.46 6.51
CA SER A 192 5.46 2.09 6.54
C SER A 192 6.60 1.09 6.71
N ALA A 193 7.66 1.18 5.90
CA ALA A 193 8.81 0.29 5.98
C ALA A 193 9.52 0.40 7.34
N ALA A 194 9.74 1.60 7.85
CA ALA A 194 10.34 1.81 9.16
C ALA A 194 9.50 1.22 10.31
N SER A 195 8.18 1.19 10.17
CA SER A 195 7.26 0.63 11.16
C SER A 195 7.19 -0.90 11.08
N TRP A 196 7.05 -1.45 9.88
CA TRP A 196 6.74 -2.87 9.69
C TRP A 196 7.96 -3.78 9.59
N LEU A 197 9.02 -3.38 8.87
CA LEU A 197 10.13 -4.28 8.55
C LEU A 197 10.89 -4.79 9.77
N PRO A 198 11.08 -4.01 10.86
CA PRO A 198 11.69 -4.54 12.09
C PRO A 198 10.88 -5.67 12.72
N ASP A 199 9.55 -5.55 12.75
CA ASP A 199 8.66 -6.58 13.32
C ASP A 199 8.58 -7.80 12.42
N VAL A 200 8.46 -7.58 11.11
CA VAL A 200 8.52 -8.64 10.09
C VAL A 200 9.79 -9.46 10.21
N ARG A 201 10.97 -8.81 10.28
CA ARG A 201 12.25 -9.51 10.42
C ARG A 201 12.33 -10.38 11.68
N ARG A 202 11.84 -9.85 12.80
CA ARG A 202 11.82 -10.61 14.07
C ARG A 202 10.88 -11.81 14.03
N ARG A 203 9.83 -11.77 13.20
CA ARG A 203 8.73 -12.73 13.18
C ARG A 203 8.57 -13.44 11.84
N LEU A 204 9.61 -13.52 11.02
CA LEU A 204 9.57 -14.23 9.74
C LEU A 204 9.05 -15.67 9.86
N ALA A 205 9.28 -16.31 11.01
CA ALA A 205 8.80 -17.67 11.27
C ALA A 205 7.26 -17.77 11.32
N ASP A 206 6.57 -16.67 11.68
CA ASP A 206 5.10 -16.65 11.76
C ASP A 206 4.46 -16.80 10.36
N PHE A 207 5.18 -16.39 9.30
CA PHE A 207 4.72 -16.45 7.91
C PHE A 207 5.13 -17.74 7.18
N ARG A 208 6.07 -18.54 7.71
CA ARG A 208 6.63 -19.71 7.03
C ARG A 208 5.75 -20.97 7.10
N ARG A 209 4.64 -20.96 7.82
CA ARG A 209 3.73 -22.10 7.93
C ARG A 209 2.45 -21.85 7.15
N MET A 210 2.40 -22.38 5.93
CA MET A 210 1.13 -22.76 5.33
C MET A 210 0.80 -24.18 5.81
N GLU A 211 0.02 -24.31 6.87
CA GLU A 211 -0.75 -25.53 7.15
C GLU A 211 -2.16 -25.37 6.60
#